data_2e55268416e83c2a304ac9f4f3827687
#
_entry.id   2e55268416e83c2a304ac9f4f3827687
#
_cell.length_a   1.000
_cell.length_b   1.000
_cell.length_c   1.000
_cell.angle_alpha   90.00
_cell.angle_beta   90.00
_cell.angle_gamma   90.00
#
_symmetry.space_group_name_H-M   'P 1'
#
loop_
_entity.id
_entity.type
_entity.pdbx_description
1 polymer ?
#
loop_
_entity_poly.entity_id
_entity_poly.type
_entity_poly.pdbx_seq_one_letter_code
_entity_poly.pdbx_strand_id
1 'polypeptide(L)'
;MSIKVGIVEDNALLRSSLATSLAGKDCKVVFTAAAAIEAIDHIEKSSIDVLLADVHLGGELNGIDVSLVWQKAHPEIGVVYLTSYEDPRTAIGSGWPEVAKNSLYLVKDSITDGSEVLKAIKTVAENKGSDRIAKSGPLAALSDKQMETLRLLAEGKSNREIARVRGITEQSVAIAVNRISKALGIPSHLEKNQRVHLARVFLQSD
;
A
#
# COMPACT_ATOMS: atom_id res chain seq x y z
N MET A 1 12.40 25.56 -4.55
CA MET A 1 13.01 24.79 -3.43
C MET A 1 13.05 23.33 -3.84
N SER A 2 14.12 22.61 -3.56
CA SER A 2 14.24 21.17 -3.86
C SER A 2 13.52 20.36 -2.78
N ILE A 3 12.68 19.39 -3.15
CA ILE A 3 11.99 18.50 -2.23
C ILE A 3 13.01 17.53 -1.62
N LYS A 4 13.08 17.48 -0.30
CA LYS A 4 13.98 16.57 0.42
C LYS A 4 13.34 15.20 0.58
N VAL A 5 13.99 14.15 0.10
CA VAL A 5 13.44 12.80 0.05
C VAL A 5 14.32 11.83 0.85
N GLY A 6 13.70 11.03 1.71
CA GLY A 6 14.28 9.83 2.28
C GLY A 6 13.80 8.61 1.51
N ILE A 7 14.66 7.65 1.24
CA ILE A 7 14.34 6.41 0.50
C ILE A 7 14.59 5.20 1.38
N VAL A 8 13.59 4.32 1.50
CA VAL A 8 13.69 3.04 2.21
C VAL A 8 13.29 1.92 1.26
N GLU A 9 14.25 1.09 0.87
CA GLU A 9 14.08 0.02 -0.11
C GLU A 9 15.16 -1.03 0.14
N ASP A 10 14.80 -2.28 0.35
CA ASP A 10 15.75 -3.36 0.64
C ASP A 10 16.54 -3.81 -0.60
N ASN A 11 15.93 -3.77 -1.78
CA ASN A 11 16.59 -4.08 -3.03
C ASN A 11 17.65 -3.01 -3.38
N ALA A 12 18.92 -3.36 -3.30
CA ALA A 12 20.04 -2.44 -3.52
C ALA A 12 20.03 -1.79 -4.92
N LEU A 13 19.66 -2.56 -5.96
CA LEU A 13 19.61 -2.05 -7.32
C LEU A 13 18.49 -1.02 -7.49
N LEU A 14 17.30 -1.33 -7.01
CA LEU A 14 16.16 -0.43 -7.08
C LEU A 14 16.41 0.83 -6.24
N ARG A 15 16.92 0.69 -5.03
CA ARG A 15 17.30 1.80 -4.15
C ARG A 15 18.28 2.76 -4.83
N SER A 16 19.34 2.22 -5.45
CA SER A 16 20.32 3.01 -6.18
C SER A 16 19.73 3.69 -7.42
N SER A 17 18.88 2.97 -8.16
CA SER A 17 18.20 3.49 -9.34
C SER A 17 17.24 4.63 -8.98
N LEU A 18 16.46 4.51 -7.93
CA LEU A 18 15.57 5.55 -7.43
C LEU A 18 16.36 6.80 -7.00
N ALA A 19 17.43 6.62 -6.22
CA ALA A 19 18.28 7.71 -5.78
C ALA A 19 18.89 8.48 -6.97
N THR A 20 19.40 7.76 -7.97
CA THR A 20 19.97 8.35 -9.18
C THR A 20 18.91 9.06 -10.03
N SER A 21 17.76 8.43 -10.19
CA SER A 21 16.65 8.96 -11.00
C SER A 21 16.04 10.24 -10.44
N LEU A 22 16.04 10.40 -9.12
CA LEU A 22 15.52 11.57 -8.42
C LEU A 22 16.55 12.69 -8.29
N ALA A 23 17.84 12.37 -8.35
CA ALA A 23 18.90 13.36 -8.21
C ALA A 23 18.82 14.43 -9.33
N GLY A 24 18.78 15.70 -8.95
CA GLY A 24 18.76 16.83 -9.90
C GLY A 24 17.43 17.14 -10.55
N LYS A 25 16.34 16.40 -10.21
CA LYS A 25 14.97 16.64 -10.74
C LYS A 25 14.06 17.32 -9.71
N ASP A 26 14.43 18.50 -9.25
CA ASP A 26 13.71 19.22 -8.19
C ASP A 26 13.68 18.48 -6.83
N CYS A 27 14.40 17.36 -6.72
CA CYS A 27 14.52 16.53 -5.52
C CYS A 27 15.96 16.48 -5.01
N LYS A 28 16.10 16.38 -3.69
CA LYS A 28 17.36 16.09 -3.01
C LYS A 28 17.17 14.84 -2.16
N VAL A 29 17.81 13.75 -2.52
CA VAL A 29 17.88 12.56 -1.69
C VAL A 29 18.76 12.86 -0.47
N VAL A 30 18.17 12.82 0.72
CA VAL A 30 18.82 13.15 1.99
C VAL A 30 19.47 11.92 2.60
N PHE A 31 18.76 10.79 2.54
CA PHE A 31 19.29 9.49 2.95
C PHE A 31 18.68 8.37 2.11
N THR A 32 19.35 7.23 2.12
CA THR A 32 18.82 5.96 1.65
C THR A 32 19.06 4.91 2.74
N ALA A 33 18.09 4.03 2.97
CA ALA A 33 18.15 2.96 3.96
C ALA A 33 17.73 1.63 3.32
N ALA A 34 18.38 0.54 3.72
CA ALA A 34 18.06 -0.82 3.26
C ALA A 34 17.06 -1.52 4.18
N ALA A 35 16.90 -1.03 5.40
CA ALA A 35 16.05 -1.64 6.43
C ALA A 35 15.28 -0.58 7.21
N ALA A 36 14.17 -1.01 7.84
CA ALA A 36 13.32 -0.15 8.64
C ALA A 36 14.09 0.57 9.76
N ILE A 37 14.96 -0.15 10.48
CA ILE A 37 15.73 0.40 11.60
C ILE A 37 16.67 1.51 11.13
N GLU A 38 17.37 1.31 10.00
CA GLU A 38 18.23 2.35 9.42
C GLU A 38 17.45 3.63 9.12
N ALA A 39 16.24 3.48 8.55
CA ALA A 39 15.39 4.63 8.24
C ALA A 39 14.90 5.36 9.49
N ILE A 40 14.60 4.62 10.56
CA ILE A 40 14.18 5.18 11.84
C ILE A 40 15.33 5.97 12.51
N ASP A 41 16.56 5.49 12.40
CA ASP A 41 17.75 6.16 12.92
C ASP A 41 18.01 7.54 12.28
N HIS A 42 17.41 7.81 11.11
CA HIS A 42 17.49 9.11 10.44
C HIS A 42 16.50 10.15 10.95
N ILE A 43 15.52 9.78 11.78
CA ILE A 43 14.43 10.68 12.22
C ILE A 43 14.98 11.94 12.90
N GLU A 44 15.93 11.79 13.82
CA GLU A 44 16.53 12.92 14.52
C GLU A 44 17.69 13.59 13.75
N LYS A 45 18.26 12.87 12.80
CA LYS A 45 19.46 13.30 12.05
C LYS A 45 19.16 14.01 10.75
N SER A 46 17.94 13.85 10.23
CA SER A 46 17.59 14.29 8.88
C SER A 46 16.23 14.99 8.85
N SER A 47 16.14 16.03 8.04
CA SER A 47 14.87 16.68 7.72
C SER A 47 14.48 16.32 6.30
N ILE A 48 13.32 15.70 6.13
CA ILE A 48 12.75 15.33 4.82
C ILE A 48 11.36 15.93 4.65
N ASP A 49 10.95 16.15 3.41
CA ASP A 49 9.59 16.55 3.06
C ASP A 49 8.75 15.32 2.67
N VAL A 50 9.40 14.29 2.11
CA VAL A 50 8.75 13.06 1.62
C VAL A 50 9.58 11.83 2.00
N LEU A 51 8.89 10.81 2.50
CA LEU A 51 9.43 9.46 2.66
C LEU A 51 8.95 8.59 1.48
N LEU A 52 9.86 8.04 0.71
CA LEU A 52 9.61 7.02 -0.30
C LEU A 52 9.97 5.67 0.31
N ALA A 53 8.99 4.82 0.55
CA ALA A 53 9.17 3.58 1.30
C ALA A 53 8.61 2.36 0.55
N ASP A 54 9.42 1.33 0.38
CA ASP A 54 8.91 0.01 0.06
C ASP A 54 8.03 -0.51 1.19
N VAL A 55 6.86 -1.05 0.86
CA VAL A 55 5.97 -1.68 1.83
C VAL A 55 6.63 -2.91 2.45
N HIS A 56 7.39 -3.70 1.68
CA HIS A 56 8.06 -4.92 2.14
C HIS A 56 9.56 -4.71 2.27
N LEU A 57 10.08 -4.72 3.49
CA LEU A 57 11.50 -4.50 3.81
C LEU A 57 12.21 -5.76 4.33
N GLY A 58 11.64 -6.94 4.10
CA GLY A 58 12.27 -8.23 4.45
C GLY A 58 12.54 -8.47 5.95
N GLY A 59 12.02 -7.63 6.85
CA GLY A 59 12.20 -7.70 8.31
C GLY A 59 10.89 -7.79 9.09
N GLU A 60 10.99 -7.65 10.43
CA GLU A 60 9.80 -7.59 11.31
C GLU A 60 9.00 -6.31 11.12
N LEU A 61 9.68 -5.20 10.83
CA LEU A 61 9.06 -3.91 10.53
C LEU A 61 9.00 -3.71 9.02
N ASN A 62 7.86 -3.22 8.55
CA ASN A 62 7.60 -2.91 7.15
C ASN A 62 7.64 -1.38 6.90
N GLY A 63 7.51 -0.96 5.64
CA GLY A 63 7.57 0.47 5.29
C GLY A 63 6.42 1.30 5.84
N ILE A 64 5.29 0.67 6.17
CA ILE A 64 4.17 1.34 6.82
C ILE A 64 4.53 1.66 8.27
N ASP A 65 5.09 0.71 9.00
CA ASP A 65 5.57 0.93 10.35
C ASP A 65 6.58 2.09 10.41
N VAL A 66 7.55 2.10 9.49
CA VAL A 66 8.52 3.20 9.34
C VAL A 66 7.83 4.53 9.13
N SER A 67 6.86 4.59 8.22
CA SER A 67 6.16 5.82 7.89
C SER A 67 5.35 6.39 9.05
N LEU A 68 4.72 5.53 9.84
CA LEU A 68 3.97 5.93 11.03
C LEU A 68 4.89 6.50 12.11
N VAL A 69 6.07 5.88 12.33
CA VAL A 69 7.08 6.40 13.26
C VAL A 69 7.61 7.76 12.79
N TRP A 70 7.91 7.90 11.50
CA TRP A 70 8.32 9.16 10.90
C TRP A 70 7.25 10.25 11.02
N GLN A 71 5.99 9.93 10.73
CA GLN A 71 4.89 10.91 10.81
C GLN A 71 4.56 11.31 12.24
N LYS A 72 4.77 10.42 13.22
CA LYS A 72 4.65 10.77 14.63
C LYS A 72 5.67 11.83 15.06
N ALA A 73 6.89 11.75 14.54
CA ALA A 73 7.94 12.73 14.82
C ALA A 73 7.80 14.00 13.96
N HIS A 74 7.37 13.85 12.70
CA HIS A 74 7.25 14.90 11.69
C HIS A 74 5.89 14.82 10.99
N PRO A 75 4.79 15.37 11.57
CA PRO A 75 3.42 15.20 11.08
C PRO A 75 3.16 15.70 9.66
N GLU A 76 4.02 16.59 9.16
CA GLU A 76 3.86 17.23 7.84
C GLU A 76 4.48 16.46 6.68
N ILE A 77 5.21 15.35 6.93
CA ILE A 77 5.83 14.61 5.84
C ILE A 77 4.77 13.93 4.96
N GLY A 78 4.99 13.98 3.63
CA GLY A 78 4.28 13.13 2.70
C GLY A 78 4.91 11.74 2.64
N VAL A 79 4.13 10.72 2.30
CA VAL A 79 4.61 9.36 2.14
C VAL A 79 4.24 8.82 0.77
N VAL A 80 5.21 8.26 0.06
CA VAL A 80 4.96 7.49 -1.16
C VAL A 80 5.37 6.05 -0.88
N TYR A 81 4.41 5.15 -0.89
CA TYR A 81 4.66 3.72 -0.77
C TYR A 81 4.95 3.11 -2.13
N LEU A 82 6.02 2.35 -2.21
CA LEU A 82 6.29 1.43 -3.31
C LEU A 82 5.81 0.05 -2.92
N THR A 83 5.09 -0.63 -3.80
CA THR A 83 4.59 -1.97 -3.54
C THR A 83 4.58 -2.80 -4.81
N SER A 84 4.84 -4.09 -4.69
CA SER A 84 4.64 -5.04 -5.79
C SER A 84 3.18 -5.45 -5.96
N TYR A 85 2.31 -5.10 -5.02
CA TYR A 85 0.89 -5.45 -5.05
C TYR A 85 0.07 -4.40 -5.80
N GLU A 86 -0.83 -4.84 -6.67
CA GLU A 86 -1.75 -3.94 -7.40
C GLU A 86 -2.68 -3.17 -6.47
N ASP A 87 -3.03 -3.74 -5.33
CA ASP A 87 -3.78 -3.07 -4.27
C ASP A 87 -3.02 -3.19 -2.94
N PRO A 88 -2.59 -2.07 -2.35
CA PRO A 88 -1.82 -2.07 -1.10
C PRO A 88 -2.56 -2.71 0.08
N ARG A 89 -3.88 -2.87 -0.01
CA ARG A 89 -4.70 -3.55 0.99
C ARG A 89 -4.49 -5.08 0.99
N THR A 90 -3.90 -5.65 -0.06
CA THR A 90 -3.56 -7.08 -0.13
C THR A 90 -2.24 -7.37 0.57
N ALA A 91 -1.32 -6.43 0.56
CA ALA A 91 0.02 -6.56 1.14
C ALA A 91 0.05 -6.73 2.66
N ILE A 92 -1.05 -6.41 3.35
CA ILE A 92 -1.05 -6.28 4.79
C ILE A 92 -2.09 -7.25 5.36
N GLY A 93 -1.64 -8.11 6.28
CA GLY A 93 -2.47 -9.11 6.95
C GLY A 93 -3.80 -8.60 7.55
N SER A 94 -4.35 -9.20 8.57
CA SER A 94 -5.68 -8.89 9.10
C SER A 94 -5.87 -7.43 9.53
N GLY A 95 -6.70 -6.71 8.81
CA GLY A 95 -7.10 -5.32 9.08
C GLY A 95 -6.38 -4.33 8.17
N TRP A 96 -7.06 -3.21 7.86
CA TRP A 96 -6.40 -2.05 7.24
C TRP A 96 -5.45 -1.47 8.29
N PRO A 97 -4.13 -1.45 8.07
CA PRO A 97 -3.25 -0.80 9.02
C PRO A 97 -3.56 0.69 9.04
N GLU A 98 -3.32 1.29 10.17
CA GLU A 98 -3.19 2.73 10.20
C GLU A 98 -2.03 3.08 9.26
N VAL A 99 -2.32 3.80 8.19
CA VAL A 99 -1.32 4.28 7.23
C VAL A 99 -1.05 5.75 7.47
N ALA A 100 0.11 6.18 7.07
CA ALA A 100 0.48 7.58 7.14
C ALA A 100 -0.57 8.46 6.44
N LYS A 101 -0.95 9.55 7.07
CA LYS A 101 -1.73 10.61 6.43
C LYS A 101 -0.92 11.18 5.26
N ASN A 102 -1.62 11.78 4.28
CA ASN A 102 -0.95 12.33 3.11
C ASN A 102 -0.04 11.32 2.42
N SER A 103 -0.58 10.14 2.08
CA SER A 103 0.16 9.07 1.43
C SER A 103 -0.40 8.72 0.06
N LEU A 104 0.48 8.25 -0.83
CA LEU A 104 0.18 7.67 -2.13
C LEU A 104 0.85 6.30 -2.27
N TYR A 105 0.21 5.42 -3.04
CA TYR A 105 0.77 4.12 -3.40
C TYR A 105 1.15 4.11 -4.88
N LEU A 106 2.32 3.55 -5.16
CA LEU A 106 2.80 3.25 -6.52
C LEU A 106 3.11 1.76 -6.62
N VAL A 107 2.51 1.11 -7.60
CA VAL A 107 2.81 -0.29 -7.91
C VAL A 107 4.13 -0.34 -8.67
N LYS A 108 5.12 -1.09 -8.17
CA LYS A 108 6.48 -1.15 -8.74
C LYS A 108 6.46 -1.57 -10.21
N ASP A 109 5.63 -2.56 -10.57
CA ASP A 109 5.53 -3.09 -11.92
C ASP A 109 4.83 -2.13 -12.90
N SER A 110 4.10 -1.14 -12.41
CA SER A 110 3.48 -0.10 -13.23
C SER A 110 4.41 1.08 -13.52
N ILE A 111 5.54 1.19 -12.79
CA ILE A 111 6.50 2.29 -12.96
C ILE A 111 7.31 2.07 -14.24
N THR A 112 6.99 2.82 -15.27
CA THR A 112 7.72 2.76 -16.55
C THR A 112 8.97 3.63 -16.56
N ASP A 113 8.94 4.72 -15.80
CA ASP A 113 10.06 5.63 -15.64
C ASP A 113 10.03 6.42 -14.31
N GLY A 114 11.13 7.08 -13.98
CA GLY A 114 11.26 7.87 -12.76
C GLY A 114 10.37 9.12 -12.70
N SER A 115 9.67 9.49 -13.77
CA SER A 115 8.79 10.66 -13.80
C SER A 115 7.50 10.40 -12.99
N GLU A 116 7.02 9.17 -12.95
CA GLU A 116 5.85 8.78 -12.17
C GLU A 116 6.13 8.88 -10.67
N VAL A 117 7.31 8.41 -10.25
CA VAL A 117 7.77 8.53 -8.86
C VAL A 117 7.92 10.00 -8.47
N LEU A 118 8.53 10.82 -9.35
CA LEU A 118 8.67 12.25 -9.14
C LEU A 118 7.32 12.96 -9.02
N LYS A 119 6.35 12.59 -9.85
CA LYS A 119 4.97 13.13 -9.80
C LYS A 119 4.29 12.80 -8.47
N ALA A 120 4.41 11.56 -8.00
CA ALA A 120 3.86 11.15 -6.71
C ALA A 120 4.51 11.92 -5.56
N ILE A 121 5.84 12.07 -5.56
CA ILE A 121 6.59 12.84 -4.58
C ILE A 121 6.10 14.30 -4.54
N LYS A 122 5.97 14.95 -5.71
CA LYS A 122 5.45 16.33 -5.79
C LYS A 122 4.04 16.44 -5.24
N THR A 123 3.17 15.48 -5.58
CA THR A 123 1.78 15.46 -5.10
C THR A 123 1.68 15.41 -3.58
N VAL A 124 2.43 14.51 -2.91
CA VAL A 124 2.39 14.44 -1.44
C VAL A 124 3.12 15.60 -0.77
N ALA A 125 4.15 16.15 -1.40
CA ALA A 125 4.85 17.34 -0.88
C ALA A 125 3.97 18.59 -0.88
N GLU A 126 3.06 18.71 -1.87
CA GLU A 126 2.14 19.84 -2.01
C GLU A 126 0.87 19.68 -1.13
N ASN A 127 0.42 18.45 -0.91
CA ASN A 127 -0.85 18.14 -0.23
C ASN A 127 -0.70 17.94 1.29
N LYS A 128 0.16 18.70 1.94
CA LYS A 128 0.42 18.60 3.39
C LYS A 128 -0.87 18.44 4.20
N GLY A 129 -1.07 17.26 4.80
CA GLY A 129 -2.19 16.97 5.69
C GLY A 129 -3.49 16.47 5.02
N SER A 130 -3.47 16.07 3.74
CA SER A 130 -4.66 15.47 3.11
C SER A 130 -4.75 13.96 3.38
N ASP A 131 -5.91 13.49 3.87
CA ASP A 131 -6.19 12.07 4.15
C ASP A 131 -6.48 11.26 2.86
N ARG A 132 -5.81 11.53 1.75
CA ARG A 132 -6.06 10.85 0.48
C ARG A 132 -5.11 9.69 0.26
N ILE A 133 -5.65 8.48 0.33
CA ILE A 133 -5.02 7.26 -0.19
C ILE A 133 -5.56 7.04 -1.60
N ALA A 134 -4.71 7.15 -2.61
CA ALA A 134 -5.11 6.79 -3.96
C ALA A 134 -5.23 5.26 -4.05
N LYS A 135 -6.46 4.76 -4.28
CA LYS A 135 -6.74 3.35 -4.55
C LYS A 135 -6.49 3.09 -6.03
N SER A 136 -5.73 2.08 -6.36
CA SER A 136 -5.44 1.67 -7.75
C SER A 136 -5.69 0.16 -7.93
N GLY A 137 -5.76 -0.27 -9.19
CA GLY A 137 -5.94 -1.67 -9.53
C GLY A 137 -7.38 -2.20 -9.52
N PRO A 138 -7.58 -3.48 -9.85
CA PRO A 138 -8.90 -4.12 -9.98
C PRO A 138 -9.74 -4.07 -8.71
N LEU A 139 -9.08 -4.09 -7.55
CA LEU A 139 -9.72 -4.09 -6.23
C LEU A 139 -10.08 -2.69 -5.72
N ALA A 140 -9.70 -1.62 -6.45
CA ALA A 140 -9.93 -0.23 -6.05
C ALA A 140 -11.41 0.12 -5.80
N ALA A 141 -12.33 -0.56 -6.49
CA ALA A 141 -13.78 -0.40 -6.33
C ALA A 141 -14.33 -0.96 -5.01
N LEU A 142 -13.56 -1.79 -4.30
CA LEU A 142 -13.99 -2.42 -3.06
C LEU A 142 -13.80 -1.49 -1.87
N SER A 143 -14.81 -1.48 -0.98
CA SER A 143 -14.66 -0.86 0.35
C SER A 143 -13.75 -1.72 1.24
N ASP A 144 -13.22 -1.14 2.32
CA ASP A 144 -12.33 -1.84 3.24
C ASP A 144 -13.00 -3.06 3.89
N LYS A 145 -14.31 -2.95 4.22
CA LYS A 145 -15.12 -4.08 4.71
C LYS A 145 -15.30 -5.19 3.67
N GLN A 146 -15.37 -4.85 2.40
CA GLN A 146 -15.45 -5.82 1.30
C GLN A 146 -14.08 -6.48 1.08
N MET A 147 -13.01 -5.72 1.15
CA MET A 147 -11.64 -6.21 1.04
C MET A 147 -11.33 -7.21 2.15
N GLU A 148 -11.66 -6.90 3.41
CA GLU A 148 -11.51 -7.82 4.54
C GLU A 148 -12.27 -9.14 4.32
N THR A 149 -13.52 -9.06 3.79
CA THR A 149 -14.29 -10.26 3.45
C THR A 149 -13.61 -11.07 2.37
N LEU A 150 -13.10 -10.40 1.32
CA LEU A 150 -12.42 -11.03 0.19
C LEU A 150 -11.13 -11.74 0.65
N ARG A 151 -10.36 -11.10 1.52
CA ARG A 151 -9.15 -11.69 2.12
C ARG A 151 -9.46 -12.97 2.91
N LEU A 152 -10.43 -12.90 3.84
CA LEU A 152 -10.82 -14.07 4.62
C LEU A 152 -11.36 -15.21 3.74
N LEU A 153 -12.00 -14.86 2.61
CA LEU A 153 -12.44 -15.83 1.61
C LEU A 153 -11.24 -16.45 0.88
N ALA A 154 -10.24 -15.66 0.52
CA ALA A 154 -9.02 -16.15 -0.14
C ALA A 154 -8.17 -17.04 0.77
N GLU A 155 -8.20 -16.81 2.08
CA GLU A 155 -7.65 -17.70 3.12
C GLU A 155 -8.43 -19.05 3.24
N GLY A 156 -9.45 -19.27 2.44
CA GLY A 156 -10.24 -20.49 2.46
C GLY A 156 -11.33 -20.58 3.55
N LYS A 157 -11.56 -19.50 4.32
CA LYS A 157 -12.58 -19.49 5.38
C LYS A 157 -14.00 -19.64 4.83
N SER A 158 -14.84 -20.44 5.47
CA SER A 158 -16.27 -20.57 5.19
C SER A 158 -17.04 -19.30 5.57
N ASN A 159 -18.28 -19.13 5.06
CA ASN A 159 -19.13 -18.01 5.46
C ASN A 159 -19.35 -17.94 6.98
N ARG A 160 -19.47 -19.10 7.63
CA ARG A 160 -19.62 -19.21 9.08
C ARG A 160 -18.40 -18.68 9.83
N GLU A 161 -17.21 -19.03 9.39
CA GLU A 161 -15.94 -18.55 9.98
C GLU A 161 -15.74 -17.06 9.76
N ILE A 162 -16.04 -16.57 8.54
CA ILE A 162 -16.01 -15.14 8.22
C ILE A 162 -17.00 -14.37 9.09
N ALA A 163 -18.22 -14.89 9.23
CA ALA A 163 -19.25 -14.30 10.07
C ALA A 163 -18.79 -14.16 11.52
N ARG A 164 -18.16 -15.21 12.07
CA ARG A 164 -17.60 -15.21 13.43
C ARG A 164 -16.47 -14.18 13.58
N VAL A 165 -15.52 -14.15 12.65
CA VAL A 165 -14.37 -13.21 12.69
C VAL A 165 -14.85 -11.76 12.62
N ARG A 166 -15.85 -11.48 11.77
CA ARG A 166 -16.35 -10.13 11.54
C ARG A 166 -17.51 -9.70 12.45
N GLY A 167 -17.99 -10.57 13.34
CA GLY A 167 -19.13 -10.28 14.23
C GLY A 167 -20.45 -9.99 13.49
N ILE A 168 -20.71 -10.67 12.36
CA ILE A 168 -21.90 -10.50 11.51
C ILE A 168 -22.57 -11.86 11.24
N THR A 169 -23.74 -11.86 10.59
CA THR A 169 -24.43 -13.11 10.22
C THR A 169 -23.85 -13.76 8.96
N GLU A 170 -24.00 -15.08 8.81
CA GLU A 170 -23.61 -15.79 7.58
C GLU A 170 -24.35 -15.26 6.34
N GLN A 171 -25.60 -14.85 6.51
CA GLN A 171 -26.39 -14.23 5.45
C GLN A 171 -25.78 -12.88 5.01
N SER A 172 -25.28 -12.08 5.96
CA SER A 172 -24.59 -10.83 5.67
C SER A 172 -23.29 -11.07 4.90
N VAL A 173 -22.57 -12.15 5.23
CA VAL A 173 -21.38 -12.57 4.47
C VAL A 173 -21.75 -12.96 3.05
N ALA A 174 -22.79 -13.77 2.84
CA ALA A 174 -23.25 -14.17 1.50
C ALA A 174 -23.63 -12.94 0.65
N ILE A 175 -24.32 -11.97 1.22
CA ILE A 175 -24.64 -10.69 0.56
C ILE A 175 -23.37 -9.92 0.21
N ALA A 176 -22.37 -9.86 1.12
CA ALA A 176 -21.11 -9.18 0.88
C ALA A 176 -20.34 -9.85 -0.27
N VAL A 177 -20.25 -11.17 -0.29
CA VAL A 177 -19.59 -11.94 -1.38
C VAL A 177 -20.25 -11.64 -2.73
N ASN A 178 -21.59 -11.62 -2.80
CA ASN A 178 -22.29 -11.26 -4.03
C ASN A 178 -22.03 -9.81 -4.48
N ARG A 179 -21.93 -8.86 -3.54
CA ARG A 179 -21.59 -7.47 -3.86
C ARG A 179 -20.17 -7.33 -4.37
N ILE A 180 -19.22 -8.06 -3.76
CA ILE A 180 -17.82 -8.10 -4.21
C ILE A 180 -17.75 -8.65 -5.64
N SER A 181 -18.42 -9.78 -5.92
CA SER A 181 -18.48 -10.36 -7.27
C SER A 181 -18.99 -9.36 -8.31
N LYS A 182 -20.07 -8.64 -7.99
CA LYS A 182 -20.62 -7.62 -8.89
C LYS A 182 -19.65 -6.47 -9.10
N ALA A 183 -19.00 -5.98 -8.04
CA ALA A 183 -18.03 -4.89 -8.13
C ALA A 183 -16.80 -5.26 -8.98
N LEU A 184 -16.40 -6.54 -8.95
CA LEU A 184 -15.29 -7.08 -9.74
C LEU A 184 -15.71 -7.61 -11.13
N GLY A 185 -16.98 -7.44 -11.51
CA GLY A 185 -17.48 -7.91 -12.80
C GLY A 185 -17.51 -9.44 -12.94
N ILE A 186 -17.50 -10.19 -11.83
CA ILE A 186 -17.53 -11.65 -11.83
C ILE A 186 -18.99 -12.13 -11.88
N PRO A 187 -19.43 -12.81 -12.95
CA PRO A 187 -20.80 -13.27 -13.08
C PRO A 187 -21.16 -14.35 -12.05
N SER A 188 -22.36 -14.27 -11.50
CA SER A 188 -22.85 -15.23 -10.48
C SER A 188 -23.20 -16.63 -11.03
N HIS A 189 -23.29 -16.76 -12.35
CA HIS A 189 -23.73 -17.98 -13.06
C HIS A 189 -22.60 -18.74 -13.76
N LEU A 190 -21.35 -18.47 -13.38
CA LEU A 190 -20.24 -19.27 -13.89
C LEU A 190 -20.34 -20.69 -13.36
N GLU A 191 -20.21 -21.70 -14.23
CA GLU A 191 -20.07 -23.12 -13.89
C GLU A 191 -18.90 -23.39 -12.94
N LYS A 192 -17.95 -22.44 -12.84
CA LYS A 192 -16.83 -22.45 -11.90
C LYS A 192 -17.23 -21.79 -10.58
N ASN A 193 -16.82 -22.39 -9.49
CA ASN A 193 -17.08 -21.91 -8.13
C ASN A 193 -16.68 -20.43 -7.97
N GLN A 194 -17.66 -19.55 -7.80
CA GLN A 194 -17.51 -18.11 -7.64
C GLN A 194 -16.45 -17.75 -6.56
N ARG A 195 -16.42 -18.51 -5.46
CA ARG A 195 -15.44 -18.29 -4.39
C ARG A 195 -14.02 -18.52 -4.83
N VAL A 196 -13.78 -19.56 -5.64
CA VAL A 196 -12.45 -19.85 -6.20
C VAL A 196 -12.00 -18.71 -7.12
N HIS A 197 -12.94 -18.15 -7.90
CA HIS A 197 -12.62 -17.03 -8.78
C HIS A 197 -12.27 -15.76 -8.01
N LEU A 198 -13.04 -15.46 -6.97
CA LEU A 198 -12.77 -14.34 -6.07
C LEU A 198 -11.42 -14.48 -5.34
N ALA A 199 -11.14 -15.67 -4.80
CA ALA A 199 -9.85 -15.95 -4.17
C ALA A 199 -8.68 -15.76 -5.15
N ARG A 200 -8.86 -16.21 -6.40
CA ARG A 200 -7.84 -16.06 -7.44
C ARG A 200 -7.57 -14.59 -7.81
N VAL A 201 -8.63 -13.77 -7.94
CA VAL A 201 -8.47 -12.33 -8.20
C VAL A 201 -7.71 -11.67 -7.05
N PHE A 202 -8.01 -12.02 -5.80
CA PHE A 202 -7.28 -11.50 -4.64
C PHE A 202 -5.80 -11.91 -4.69
N LEU A 203 -5.51 -13.19 -4.90
CA LEU A 203 -4.14 -13.74 -4.93
C LEU A 203 -3.33 -13.32 -6.17
N GLN A 204 -3.96 -12.85 -7.24
CA GLN A 204 -3.28 -12.29 -8.41
C GLN A 204 -3.01 -10.79 -8.28
N SER A 205 -3.67 -10.15 -7.32
CA SER A 205 -3.42 -8.74 -6.95
C SER A 205 -2.41 -8.62 -5.80
N ASP A 206 -1.85 -9.78 -5.40
CA ASP A 206 -0.88 -9.97 -4.33
C ASP A 206 0.54 -9.97 -4.89
#